data_2a9108a6469fbf744a4a9324807bcca5
#
_entry.id   2a9108a6469fbf744a4a9324807bcca5
#
_cell.length_a   1.000
_cell.length_b   1.000
_cell.length_c   1.000
_cell.angle_alpha   90.00
_cell.angle_beta   90.00
_cell.angle_gamma   90.00
#
_symmetry.space_group_name_H-M   'P 1'
#
loop_
_entity.id
_entity.type
_entity.pdbx_description
1 polymer ?
#
loop_
_entity_poly.entity_id
_entity_poly.type
_entity_poly.pdbx_seq_one_letter_code
_entity_poly.pdbx_strand_id
1 'polypeptide(L)'
;IKFSAAVLSVITLFSISSCNIEPVDSDLLGNLINPASVAGTYRMTAFNTGIPTDLNNDRVASTNQMLETTCFNGSSIVINPDGTFRATSKGVDISASSSITCFSDPDITGTWTLNATVLKLTYVDTGVVVDDLFSVSGNTLLYSVPQGQVVGTSSTNVPIFLTTSYNIVYTK
;
A
#
# COMPACT_ATOMS: atom_id res chain seq x y z
N ILE A 1 72.59 6.43 11.27
CA ILE A 1 72.20 5.57 12.44
C ILE A 1 70.95 4.82 12.05
N LYS A 2 71.10 3.49 11.82
CA LYS A 2 69.99 2.57 11.45
C LYS A 2 69.43 1.96 12.73
N PHE A 3 68.16 2.10 12.97
CA PHE A 3 67.45 1.27 13.95
C PHE A 3 66.54 0.27 13.22
N SER A 4 66.93 -0.98 13.40
CA SER A 4 66.16 -2.15 12.96
C SER A 4 65.14 -2.45 14.05
N ALA A 5 63.85 -2.37 13.77
CA ALA A 5 62.82 -2.82 14.67
C ALA A 5 62.31 -4.19 14.19
N ALA A 6 62.56 -5.22 15.01
CA ALA A 6 62.03 -6.55 14.81
C ALA A 6 60.53 -6.55 15.17
N VAL A 7 59.66 -6.87 14.21
CA VAL A 7 58.25 -7.06 14.45
C VAL A 7 58.01 -8.53 14.87
N LEU A 8 57.63 -8.70 16.12
CA LEU A 8 57.26 -10.00 16.69
C LEU A 8 55.81 -10.25 16.29
N SER A 9 55.59 -11.18 15.37
CA SER A 9 54.26 -11.58 14.92
C SER A 9 53.65 -12.53 15.95
N VAL A 10 52.70 -12.05 16.74
CA VAL A 10 51.85 -12.86 17.61
C VAL A 10 50.68 -13.40 16.80
N ILE A 11 50.72 -14.69 16.47
CA ILE A 11 49.59 -15.41 15.87
C ILE A 11 48.62 -15.76 16.98
N THR A 12 47.54 -14.96 17.14
CA THR A 12 46.42 -15.33 17.98
C THR A 12 45.49 -16.29 17.19
N LEU A 13 45.50 -17.53 17.61
CA LEU A 13 44.50 -18.53 17.17
C LEU A 13 43.13 -18.12 17.69
N PHE A 14 42.29 -17.54 16.81
CA PHE A 14 40.87 -17.41 17.10
C PHE A 14 40.21 -18.80 17.00
N SER A 15 39.82 -19.35 18.14
CA SER A 15 38.91 -20.49 18.22
C SER A 15 37.55 -19.99 17.72
N ILE A 16 37.15 -20.39 16.51
CA ILE A 16 35.78 -20.24 16.03
C ILE A 16 34.89 -21.17 16.83
N SER A 17 34.29 -20.66 17.91
CA SER A 17 33.17 -21.31 18.54
C SER A 17 32.09 -21.45 17.47
N SER A 18 31.86 -22.70 17.04
CA SER A 18 30.71 -23.05 16.24
C SER A 18 29.47 -22.68 17.07
N CYS A 19 28.81 -21.53 16.74
CA CYS A 19 27.45 -21.32 17.19
C CYS A 19 26.59 -22.43 16.61
N ASN A 20 26.17 -23.36 17.46
CA ASN A 20 25.00 -24.17 17.16
C ASN A 20 23.86 -23.21 16.87
N ILE A 21 23.48 -23.10 15.60
CA ILE A 21 22.23 -22.46 15.22
C ILE A 21 21.17 -23.44 15.71
N GLU A 22 20.59 -23.15 16.87
CA GLU A 22 19.37 -23.84 17.30
C GLU A 22 18.34 -23.70 16.19
N PRO A 23 17.62 -24.76 15.80
CA PRO A 23 16.56 -24.63 14.83
C PRO A 23 15.59 -23.57 15.35
N VAL A 24 15.38 -22.52 14.56
CA VAL A 24 14.42 -21.46 14.88
C VAL A 24 13.08 -22.14 15.12
N ASP A 25 12.54 -21.98 16.33
CA ASP A 25 11.25 -22.54 16.71
C ASP A 25 10.22 -22.15 15.64
N SER A 26 9.57 -23.15 15.05
CA SER A 26 8.53 -22.98 14.01
C SER A 26 7.38 -22.10 14.50
N ASP A 27 7.22 -21.96 15.82
CA ASP A 27 6.19 -21.10 16.44
C ASP A 27 6.48 -19.59 16.28
N LEU A 28 7.74 -19.18 16.06
CA LEU A 28 8.09 -17.81 15.74
C LEU A 28 7.85 -17.45 14.25
N LEU A 29 7.72 -18.46 13.38
CA LEU A 29 7.39 -18.30 11.97
C LEU A 29 5.88 -18.23 11.71
N GLY A 30 5.05 -18.46 12.73
CA GLY A 30 3.59 -18.55 12.62
C GLY A 30 2.86 -17.30 12.15
N ASN A 31 3.56 -16.18 11.95
CA ASN A 31 2.97 -14.93 11.47
C ASN A 31 3.57 -14.40 10.16
N LEU A 32 4.43 -15.17 9.49
CA LEU A 32 4.93 -14.77 8.18
C LEU A 32 3.90 -15.15 7.11
N ILE A 33 3.30 -14.16 6.48
CA ILE A 33 2.44 -14.38 5.33
C ILE A 33 3.30 -14.97 4.20
N ASN A 34 2.88 -16.12 3.66
CA ASN A 34 3.56 -16.73 2.52
C ASN A 34 3.37 -15.81 1.28
N PRO A 35 4.44 -15.36 0.60
CA PRO A 35 4.33 -14.54 -0.60
C PRO A 35 3.40 -15.14 -1.66
N ALA A 36 3.38 -16.48 -1.81
CA ALA A 36 2.49 -17.15 -2.76
C ALA A 36 1.00 -16.97 -2.39
N SER A 37 0.67 -16.77 -1.11
CA SER A 37 -0.73 -16.54 -0.68
C SER A 37 -1.21 -15.13 -0.98
N VAL A 38 -0.30 -14.17 -1.20
CA VAL A 38 -0.64 -12.79 -1.54
C VAL A 38 -0.92 -12.64 -3.04
N ALA A 39 -0.37 -13.49 -3.90
CA ALA A 39 -0.65 -13.44 -5.33
C ALA A 39 -2.15 -13.64 -5.62
N GLY A 40 -2.69 -12.84 -6.55
CA GLY A 40 -4.10 -12.90 -6.95
C GLY A 40 -4.68 -11.55 -7.34
N THR A 41 -5.98 -11.52 -7.61
CA THR A 41 -6.69 -10.30 -7.99
C THR A 41 -7.49 -9.78 -6.81
N TYR A 42 -7.18 -8.57 -6.40
CA TYR A 42 -7.87 -7.83 -5.34
C TYR A 42 -8.74 -6.75 -5.95
N ARG A 43 -10.00 -6.67 -5.54
CA ARG A 43 -10.95 -5.65 -5.98
C ARG A 43 -11.21 -4.67 -4.85
N MET A 44 -11.33 -3.39 -5.17
CA MET A 44 -11.74 -2.41 -4.17
C MET A 44 -13.14 -2.75 -3.63
N THR A 45 -13.26 -2.82 -2.31
CA THR A 45 -14.52 -3.15 -1.62
C THR A 45 -14.97 -2.06 -0.66
N ALA A 46 -14.05 -1.14 -0.28
CA ALA A 46 -14.40 0.05 0.47
C ALA A 46 -13.39 1.18 0.22
N PHE A 47 -13.90 2.42 0.21
CA PHE A 47 -13.10 3.65 0.29
C PHE A 47 -13.66 4.47 1.44
N ASN A 48 -13.06 4.32 2.62
CA ASN A 48 -13.55 4.95 3.85
C ASN A 48 -12.80 6.25 4.12
N THR A 49 -13.53 7.35 4.30
CA THR A 49 -13.02 8.68 4.62
C THR A 49 -13.24 8.99 6.10
N GLY A 50 -12.39 9.82 6.69
CA GLY A 50 -12.53 10.26 8.09
C GLY A 50 -13.71 11.24 8.29
N ILE A 51 -14.23 11.82 7.22
CA ILE A 51 -15.38 12.72 7.23
C ILE A 51 -16.45 12.14 6.31
N PRO A 52 -17.71 11.94 6.76
CA PRO A 52 -18.77 11.47 5.88
C PRO A 52 -19.09 12.52 4.82
N THR A 53 -19.39 12.08 3.61
CA THR A 53 -19.73 12.91 2.44
C THR A 53 -21.02 12.41 1.79
N ASP A 54 -21.81 13.30 1.21
CA ASP A 54 -23.01 12.99 0.44
C ASP A 54 -22.72 13.36 -1.03
N LEU A 55 -22.16 12.41 -1.79
CA LEU A 55 -21.77 12.64 -3.19
C LEU A 55 -22.92 12.43 -4.16
N ASN A 56 -23.93 11.61 -3.79
CA ASN A 56 -25.10 11.30 -4.61
C ASN A 56 -26.26 12.28 -4.36
N ASN A 57 -26.12 13.18 -3.38
CA ASN A 57 -27.08 14.21 -3.01
C ASN A 57 -28.45 13.64 -2.55
N ASP A 58 -28.42 12.47 -1.88
CA ASP A 58 -29.62 11.84 -1.30
C ASP A 58 -29.90 12.29 0.15
N ARG A 59 -29.03 13.15 0.72
CA ARG A 59 -29.04 13.69 2.09
C ARG A 59 -28.61 12.69 3.16
N VAL A 60 -28.01 11.57 2.77
CA VAL A 60 -27.48 10.56 3.66
C VAL A 60 -25.97 10.44 3.43
N ALA A 61 -25.19 11.20 4.18
CA ALA A 61 -23.73 11.15 4.04
C ALA A 61 -23.15 9.84 4.57
N SER A 62 -22.20 9.26 3.83
CA SER A 62 -21.48 8.05 4.21
C SER A 62 -19.98 8.31 4.34
N THR A 63 -19.32 7.58 5.25
CA THR A 63 -17.85 7.49 5.27
C THR A 63 -17.33 6.55 4.20
N ASN A 64 -18.11 5.55 3.75
CA ASN A 64 -17.75 4.69 2.64
C ASN A 64 -18.23 5.31 1.32
N GLN A 65 -17.31 5.90 0.58
CA GLN A 65 -17.61 6.59 -0.68
C GLN A 65 -18.15 5.68 -1.78
N MET A 66 -17.92 4.36 -1.69
CA MET A 66 -18.49 3.40 -2.64
C MET A 66 -20.01 3.23 -2.48
N LEU A 67 -20.58 3.70 -1.37
CA LEU A 67 -22.05 3.77 -1.19
C LEU A 67 -22.62 5.04 -1.81
N GLU A 68 -21.79 6.05 -2.01
CA GLU A 68 -22.16 7.35 -2.54
C GLU A 68 -22.04 7.45 -4.07
N THR A 69 -21.15 6.62 -4.66
CA THR A 69 -20.91 6.67 -6.10
C THR A 69 -20.39 5.34 -6.64
N THR A 70 -20.71 5.06 -7.90
CA THR A 70 -20.19 3.92 -8.64
C THR A 70 -18.84 4.20 -9.32
N CYS A 71 -18.29 5.41 -9.21
CA CYS A 71 -17.07 5.83 -9.89
C CYS A 71 -15.85 4.96 -9.52
N PHE A 72 -15.82 4.38 -8.34
CA PHE A 72 -14.74 3.48 -7.89
C PHE A 72 -14.84 2.05 -8.44
N ASN A 73 -15.97 1.69 -9.06
CA ASN A 73 -16.22 0.33 -9.51
C ASN A 73 -15.22 -0.10 -10.57
N GLY A 74 -14.60 -1.27 -10.35
CA GLY A 74 -13.59 -1.84 -11.23
C GLY A 74 -12.15 -1.43 -10.87
N SER A 75 -11.93 -0.64 -9.81
CA SER A 75 -10.60 -0.46 -9.22
C SER A 75 -10.09 -1.80 -8.68
N SER A 76 -8.86 -2.16 -9.03
CA SER A 76 -8.31 -3.47 -8.68
C SER A 76 -6.77 -3.47 -8.67
N ILE A 77 -6.21 -4.42 -7.94
CA ILE A 77 -4.77 -4.71 -7.91
C ILE A 77 -4.59 -6.19 -8.23
N VAL A 78 -3.80 -6.50 -9.26
CA VAL A 78 -3.38 -7.85 -9.62
C VAL A 78 -1.95 -8.04 -9.13
N ILE A 79 -1.73 -8.95 -8.20
CA ILE A 79 -0.42 -9.33 -7.68
C ILE A 79 -0.01 -10.64 -8.36
N ASN A 80 1.05 -10.59 -9.17
CA ASN A 80 1.55 -11.75 -9.89
C ASN A 80 2.59 -12.51 -9.07
N PRO A 81 2.67 -13.86 -9.19
CA PRO A 81 3.65 -14.67 -8.47
C PRO A 81 5.11 -14.37 -8.85
N ASP A 82 5.34 -13.73 -10.01
CA ASP A 82 6.66 -13.38 -10.53
C ASP A 82 7.25 -12.09 -9.91
N GLY A 83 6.58 -11.48 -8.92
CA GLY A 83 7.02 -10.25 -8.26
C GLY A 83 6.54 -8.97 -8.96
N THR A 84 5.70 -9.08 -10.00
CA THR A 84 5.12 -7.93 -10.69
C THR A 84 3.69 -7.66 -10.22
N PHE A 85 3.20 -6.43 -10.44
CA PHE A 85 1.80 -6.09 -10.21
C PHE A 85 1.25 -5.20 -11.32
N ARG A 86 -0.09 -5.15 -11.41
CA ARG A 86 -0.85 -4.19 -12.22
C ARG A 86 -2.00 -3.65 -11.36
N ALA A 87 -2.15 -2.34 -11.33
CA ALA A 87 -3.24 -1.67 -10.65
C ALA A 87 -4.07 -0.85 -11.63
N THR A 88 -5.40 -0.96 -11.51
CA THR A 88 -6.38 -0.12 -12.19
C THR A 88 -7.01 0.79 -11.16
N SER A 89 -6.89 2.11 -11.34
CA SER A 89 -7.42 3.13 -10.45
C SER A 89 -8.57 3.87 -11.11
N LYS A 90 -9.68 3.95 -10.39
CA LYS A 90 -10.86 4.73 -10.76
C LYS A 90 -11.35 5.51 -9.57
N GLY A 91 -11.96 6.66 -9.81
CA GLY A 91 -12.40 7.50 -8.71
C GLY A 91 -13.29 8.64 -9.14
N VAL A 92 -13.41 9.60 -8.24
CA VAL A 92 -14.20 10.83 -8.43
C VAL A 92 -13.30 12.04 -8.49
N ASP A 93 -13.70 13.00 -9.29
CA ASP A 93 -13.07 14.32 -9.41
C ASP A 93 -14.14 15.42 -9.53
N ILE A 94 -13.71 16.67 -9.43
CA ILE A 94 -14.55 17.84 -9.63
C ILE A 94 -14.24 18.43 -11.00
N SER A 95 -15.24 18.46 -11.87
CA SER A 95 -15.10 19.05 -13.20
C SER A 95 -14.96 20.58 -13.14
N ALA A 96 -14.52 21.18 -14.25
CA ALA A 96 -14.46 22.64 -14.39
C ALA A 96 -15.82 23.34 -14.20
N SER A 97 -16.93 22.63 -14.39
CA SER A 97 -18.29 23.09 -14.13
C SER A 97 -18.76 22.87 -12.68
N SER A 98 -17.84 22.54 -11.77
CA SER A 98 -18.13 22.24 -10.35
C SER A 98 -19.14 21.09 -10.16
N SER A 99 -19.08 20.09 -11.01
CA SER A 99 -19.88 18.86 -10.87
C SER A 99 -18.98 17.65 -10.60
N ILE A 100 -19.51 16.67 -9.91
CA ILE A 100 -18.82 15.39 -9.63
C ILE A 100 -18.74 14.60 -10.94
N THR A 101 -17.56 14.11 -11.25
CA THR A 101 -17.27 13.28 -12.43
C THR A 101 -16.47 12.05 -12.05
N CYS A 102 -16.62 10.97 -12.80
CA CYS A 102 -15.76 9.79 -12.66
C CYS A 102 -14.51 9.94 -13.54
N PHE A 103 -13.38 9.48 -13.03
CA PHE A 103 -12.17 9.32 -13.81
C PHE A 103 -11.68 7.87 -13.81
N SER A 104 -10.81 7.55 -14.74
CA SER A 104 -10.07 6.28 -14.79
C SER A 104 -8.66 6.59 -15.25
N ASP A 105 -7.70 6.34 -14.40
CA ASP A 105 -6.29 6.51 -14.73
C ASP A 105 -5.80 5.36 -15.64
N PRO A 106 -4.72 5.58 -16.40
CA PRO A 106 -3.99 4.50 -17.03
C PRO A 106 -3.54 3.47 -16.00
N ASP A 107 -3.51 2.20 -16.41
CA ASP A 107 -3.02 1.16 -15.51
C ASP A 107 -1.58 1.41 -15.08
N ILE A 108 -1.32 1.26 -13.80
CA ILE A 108 0.00 1.30 -13.20
C ILE A 108 0.55 -0.12 -13.14
N THR A 109 1.81 -0.28 -13.55
CA THR A 109 2.55 -1.55 -13.44
C THR A 109 3.86 -1.34 -12.71
N GLY A 110 4.33 -2.37 -12.03
CA GLY A 110 5.58 -2.30 -11.27
C GLY A 110 5.91 -3.63 -10.62
N THR A 111 6.69 -3.55 -9.54
CA THR A 111 7.12 -4.72 -8.77
C THR A 111 6.58 -4.64 -7.35
N TRP A 112 6.48 -5.79 -6.69
CA TRP A 112 6.06 -5.84 -5.30
C TRP A 112 7.04 -6.64 -4.45
N THR A 113 7.08 -6.31 -3.17
CA THR A 113 7.78 -7.06 -2.13
C THR A 113 6.90 -7.20 -0.89
N LEU A 114 7.06 -8.29 -0.16
CA LEU A 114 6.36 -8.53 1.11
C LEU A 114 7.36 -8.63 2.25
N ASN A 115 7.15 -7.85 3.30
CA ASN A 115 7.91 -7.94 4.54
C ASN A 115 6.92 -8.11 5.70
N ALA A 116 6.94 -9.28 6.33
CA ALA A 116 5.95 -9.68 7.33
C ALA A 116 4.52 -9.51 6.81
N THR A 117 3.80 -8.51 7.27
CA THR A 117 2.42 -8.18 6.88
C THR A 117 2.31 -6.93 6.01
N VAL A 118 3.45 -6.38 5.55
CA VAL A 118 3.47 -5.17 4.73
C VAL A 118 3.84 -5.53 3.30
N LEU A 119 2.87 -5.36 2.39
CA LEU A 119 3.07 -5.43 0.94
C LEU A 119 3.47 -4.04 0.45
N LYS A 120 4.62 -3.96 -0.22
CA LYS A 120 5.10 -2.75 -0.87
C LYS A 120 4.96 -2.90 -2.38
N LEU A 121 4.29 -1.96 -3.01
CA LEU A 121 4.21 -1.81 -4.46
C LEU A 121 5.15 -0.69 -4.88
N THR A 122 6.08 -0.97 -5.79
CA THR A 122 7.04 0.00 -6.32
C THR A 122 6.79 0.21 -7.81
N TYR A 123 6.60 1.45 -8.23
CA TYR A 123 6.34 1.82 -9.62
C TYR A 123 6.93 3.19 -9.97
N VAL A 124 6.85 3.58 -11.23
CA VAL A 124 7.28 4.92 -11.69
C VAL A 124 6.05 5.72 -12.07
N ASP A 125 5.85 6.85 -11.40
CA ASP A 125 4.85 7.85 -11.76
C ASP A 125 5.53 9.14 -12.19
N THR A 126 5.21 9.63 -13.38
CA THR A 126 5.78 10.87 -13.96
C THR A 126 7.31 10.96 -13.86
N GLY A 127 8.00 9.81 -13.95
CA GLY A 127 9.46 9.71 -13.86
C GLY A 127 10.02 9.63 -12.43
N VAL A 128 9.17 9.60 -11.42
CA VAL A 128 9.54 9.44 -10.01
C VAL A 128 9.21 8.04 -9.54
N VAL A 129 10.12 7.40 -8.80
CA VAL A 129 9.85 6.11 -8.14
C VAL A 129 8.96 6.35 -6.94
N VAL A 130 7.85 5.64 -6.89
CA VAL A 130 6.85 5.68 -5.81
C VAL A 130 6.74 4.32 -5.15
N ASP A 131 6.64 4.31 -3.84
CA ASP A 131 6.39 3.13 -3.01
C ASP A 131 5.05 3.30 -2.28
N ASP A 132 4.07 2.44 -2.57
CA ASP A 132 2.82 2.34 -1.83
C ASP A 132 2.86 1.16 -0.87
N LEU A 133 2.45 1.39 0.38
CA LEU A 133 2.48 0.40 1.45
C LEU A 133 1.06 -0.05 1.81
N PHE A 134 0.84 -1.35 1.77
CA PHE A 134 -0.42 -1.98 2.14
C PHE A 134 -0.22 -2.90 3.33
N SER A 135 -1.12 -2.85 4.30
CA SER A 135 -1.21 -3.89 5.33
C SER A 135 -1.97 -5.08 4.77
N VAL A 136 -1.40 -6.28 4.92
CA VAL A 136 -1.99 -7.54 4.46
C VAL A 136 -2.61 -8.28 5.64
N SER A 137 -3.87 -8.67 5.51
CA SER A 137 -4.57 -9.50 6.48
C SER A 137 -5.47 -10.50 5.76
N GLY A 138 -5.09 -11.79 5.76
CA GLY A 138 -5.81 -12.81 5.00
C GLY A 138 -5.93 -12.45 3.51
N ASN A 139 -7.15 -12.31 3.03
CA ASN A 139 -7.47 -11.96 1.64
C ASN A 139 -7.67 -10.43 1.44
N THR A 140 -7.21 -9.62 2.37
CA THR A 140 -7.44 -8.17 2.35
C THR A 140 -6.13 -7.41 2.27
N LEU A 141 -6.10 -6.37 1.42
CA LEU A 141 -5.09 -5.32 1.40
C LEU A 141 -5.73 -4.02 1.89
N LEU A 142 -5.08 -3.37 2.85
CA LEU A 142 -5.49 -2.08 3.40
C LEU A 142 -4.45 -1.03 3.07
N TYR A 143 -4.84 0.00 2.35
CA TYR A 143 -4.06 1.22 2.10
C TYR A 143 -4.58 2.35 2.98
N SER A 144 -3.72 3.01 3.75
CA SER A 144 -4.11 4.03 4.72
C SER A 144 -3.35 5.33 4.48
N VAL A 145 -4.08 6.43 4.36
CA VAL A 145 -3.53 7.78 4.21
C VAL A 145 -4.03 8.64 5.37
N PRO A 146 -3.15 9.13 6.25
CA PRO A 146 -3.56 9.92 7.42
C PRO A 146 -4.08 11.31 7.07
N GLN A 147 -3.60 11.90 5.97
CA GLN A 147 -4.07 13.17 5.42
C GLN A 147 -4.00 13.11 3.89
N GLY A 148 -5.14 13.13 3.24
CA GLY A 148 -5.24 13.15 1.79
C GLY A 148 -6.45 13.94 1.34
N GLN A 149 -6.47 14.29 0.05
CA GLN A 149 -7.60 14.99 -0.55
C GLN A 149 -8.65 13.96 -1.00
N VAL A 150 -9.89 14.23 -0.66
CA VAL A 150 -11.07 13.49 -1.11
C VAL A 150 -12.11 14.47 -1.65
N VAL A 151 -12.95 14.01 -2.56
CA VAL A 151 -14.10 14.80 -3.01
C VAL A 151 -15.22 14.67 -1.98
N GLY A 152 -15.84 15.77 -1.65
CA GLY A 152 -17.00 15.86 -0.78
C GLY A 152 -17.93 16.96 -1.23
N THR A 153 -18.92 17.29 -0.40
CA THR A 153 -19.86 18.37 -0.66
C THR A 153 -19.87 19.37 0.49
N SER A 154 -20.06 20.64 0.18
CA SER A 154 -20.32 21.71 1.15
C SER A 154 -21.73 21.59 1.75
N SER A 155 -22.03 22.40 2.76
CA SER A 155 -23.40 22.52 3.32
C SER A 155 -24.45 23.01 2.32
N THR A 156 -24.04 23.55 1.17
CA THR A 156 -24.90 23.99 0.07
C THR A 156 -24.87 23.00 -1.10
N ASN A 157 -24.38 21.76 -0.89
CA ASN A 157 -24.25 20.70 -1.88
C ASN A 157 -23.36 21.04 -3.09
N VAL A 158 -22.42 21.97 -2.91
CA VAL A 158 -21.41 22.26 -3.94
C VAL A 158 -20.23 21.30 -3.73
N PRO A 159 -19.76 20.60 -4.78
CA PRO A 159 -18.56 19.75 -4.69
C PRO A 159 -17.34 20.55 -4.25
N ILE A 160 -16.58 20.00 -3.29
CA ILE A 160 -15.35 20.59 -2.75
C ILE A 160 -14.32 19.50 -2.51
N PHE A 161 -13.04 19.87 -2.48
CA PHE A 161 -11.99 19.02 -1.95
C PHE A 161 -11.90 19.16 -0.44
N LEU A 162 -11.89 18.03 0.26
CA LEU A 162 -11.70 17.92 1.70
C LEU A 162 -10.37 17.27 1.99
N THR A 163 -9.65 17.76 2.99
CA THR A 163 -8.46 17.10 3.53
C THR A 163 -8.85 16.29 4.75
N THR A 164 -8.72 14.99 4.67
CA THR A 164 -9.06 14.06 5.75
C THR A 164 -8.22 12.77 5.65
N SER A 165 -8.28 11.93 6.68
CA SER A 165 -7.76 10.56 6.55
C SER A 165 -8.65 9.74 5.62
N TYR A 166 -8.07 8.75 4.94
CA TYR A 166 -8.85 7.74 4.25
C TYR A 166 -8.17 6.38 4.27
N ASN A 167 -8.98 5.35 4.13
CA ASN A 167 -8.55 3.96 4.01
C ASN A 167 -9.23 3.30 2.82
N ILE A 168 -8.42 2.65 1.97
CA ILE A 168 -8.91 1.87 0.84
C ILE A 168 -8.74 0.40 1.16
N VAL A 169 -9.82 -0.37 1.01
CA VAL A 169 -9.84 -1.81 1.25
C VAL A 169 -9.99 -2.52 -0.08
N TYR A 170 -9.07 -3.44 -0.35
CA TYR A 170 -9.15 -4.35 -1.48
C TYR A 170 -9.30 -5.78 -0.97
N THR A 171 -10.17 -6.57 -1.57
CA THR A 171 -10.43 -7.96 -1.19
C THR A 171 -10.27 -8.88 -2.39
N LYS A 172 -9.63 -10.04 -2.15
CA LYS A 172 -9.40 -11.10 -3.13
C LYS A 172 -10.57 -12.07 -3.21
#